data_704921da0143718e1f52d4bd3062481e
#
_entry.id   704921da0143718e1f52d4bd3062481e
#
_cell.length_a   1.000
_cell.length_b   1.000
_cell.length_c   1.000
_cell.angle_alpha   90.00
_cell.angle_beta   90.00
_cell.angle_gamma   90.00
#
_symmetry.space_group_name_H-M   'P 1'
#
loop_
_entity.id
_entity.type
_entity.pdbx_description
1 polymer ?
#
loop_
_entity_poly.entity_id
_entity_poly.type
_entity_poly.pdbx_seq_one_letter_code
_entity_poly.pdbx_strand_id
1 'polypeptide(L)'
;SSERKTGVEIALIKIAIENVQEKSDIYEKMAKAENVDDVFEDSTYLDVTDYIKSMIVHFNVEVKAGLELIRQYRALKPYITCSFSDNHYEKGGILRLTNKNGNSYDQISVNEYLKDTRLKYWKKLFSNRKFTEKLTSKLQDEWREKVGTLSDYDFTEFNIQTVIVEMNSQVKQGIEDEIIAMFDRLTAEHSYYPEFSKNRHYYNGWKTNKAHKIGNKVIIPCYDVFCDWSGEPRAYKARNVLEDIERIFNFLDGGMTRELNSWNFIDYNFKNGVTKNIECKYFKATFYKKGTVHLVFTCPELIDRFNIYAAQQKQWLPPSYGRKTYKDMSNEEKAVVDSFQG
;
A
#
# COMPACT_ATOMS: atom_id res chain seq x y z
N SER A 1 33.17 -16.06 -12.16
CA SER A 1 32.19 -14.98 -11.86
C SER A 1 31.61 -14.34 -13.13
N SER A 2 32.44 -14.13 -14.17
CA SER A 2 32.01 -13.61 -15.48
C SER A 2 31.12 -14.61 -16.24
N GLU A 3 31.50 -15.88 -16.28
CA GLU A 3 30.77 -16.93 -16.98
C GLU A 3 29.37 -17.21 -16.41
N ARG A 4 29.19 -17.08 -15.06
CA ARG A 4 27.87 -17.18 -14.43
C ARG A 4 26.94 -16.03 -14.82
N LYS A 5 27.48 -14.80 -14.94
CA LYS A 5 26.69 -13.62 -15.37
C LYS A 5 26.21 -13.75 -16.80
N THR A 6 27.09 -14.24 -17.69
CA THR A 6 26.73 -14.49 -19.10
C THR A 6 25.66 -15.59 -19.22
N GLY A 7 25.72 -16.61 -18.38
CA GLY A 7 24.72 -17.67 -18.33
C GLY A 7 23.33 -17.18 -17.92
N VAL A 8 23.25 -16.28 -16.93
CA VAL A 8 21.98 -15.66 -16.50
C VAL A 8 21.42 -14.74 -17.60
N GLU A 9 22.26 -13.94 -18.26
CA GLU A 9 21.83 -13.09 -19.36
C GLU A 9 21.28 -13.91 -20.54
N ILE A 10 21.94 -15.03 -20.90
CA ILE A 10 21.47 -15.95 -21.95
C ILE A 10 20.16 -16.63 -21.54
N ALA A 11 20.03 -17.04 -20.30
CA ALA A 11 18.79 -17.67 -19.80
C ALA A 11 17.61 -16.68 -19.84
N LEU A 12 17.83 -15.43 -19.43
CA LEU A 12 16.82 -14.36 -19.51
C LEU A 12 16.41 -14.04 -20.94
N ILE A 13 17.38 -14.01 -21.88
CA ILE A 13 17.09 -13.83 -23.30
C ILE A 13 16.26 -14.99 -23.84
N LYS A 14 16.58 -16.23 -23.48
CA LYS A 14 15.79 -17.41 -23.88
C LYS A 14 14.38 -17.35 -23.35
N ILE A 15 14.19 -17.06 -22.06
CA ILE A 15 12.86 -16.92 -21.43
C ILE A 15 12.09 -15.78 -22.12
N ALA A 16 12.72 -14.64 -22.38
CA ALA A 16 12.08 -13.53 -23.09
C ALA A 16 11.66 -13.91 -24.51
N ILE A 17 12.48 -14.71 -25.21
CA ILE A 17 12.15 -15.19 -26.56
C ILE A 17 11.00 -16.19 -26.54
N GLU A 18 11.01 -17.15 -25.63
CA GLU A 18 9.95 -18.17 -25.49
C GLU A 18 8.60 -17.53 -25.14
N ASN A 19 8.57 -16.60 -24.19
CA ASN A 19 7.34 -15.92 -23.78
C ASN A 19 6.79 -14.92 -24.82
N VAL A 20 7.65 -14.35 -25.66
CA VAL A 20 7.21 -13.47 -26.77
C VAL A 20 6.58 -14.26 -27.92
N GLN A 21 6.83 -15.58 -28.00
CA GLN A 21 6.21 -16.42 -29.04
C GLN A 21 4.77 -16.85 -28.68
N GLU A 22 4.35 -16.73 -27.42
CA GLU A 22 2.96 -16.91 -27.08
C GLU A 22 2.13 -15.73 -27.61
N LYS A 23 1.27 -16.02 -28.59
CA LYS A 23 0.31 -15.09 -29.15
C LYS A 23 -0.74 -14.77 -28.10
N SER A 24 -0.58 -13.66 -27.39
CA SER A 24 -1.65 -13.10 -26.53
C SER A 24 -2.32 -11.93 -27.27
N ASP A 25 -3.61 -11.73 -27.05
CA ASP A 25 -4.36 -10.56 -27.55
C ASP A 25 -3.71 -9.24 -27.11
N ILE A 26 -3.00 -9.28 -25.98
CA ILE A 26 -2.25 -8.15 -25.43
C ILE A 26 -1.03 -7.82 -26.31
N TYR A 27 -0.30 -8.84 -26.77
CA TYR A 27 0.84 -8.63 -27.66
C TYR A 27 0.43 -7.97 -28.99
N GLU A 28 -0.72 -8.38 -29.54
CA GLU A 28 -1.25 -7.75 -30.76
C GLU A 28 -1.71 -6.31 -30.53
N LYS A 29 -2.32 -6.04 -29.37
CA LYS A 29 -2.67 -4.68 -28.95
C LYS A 29 -1.44 -3.80 -28.77
N MET A 30 -0.39 -4.31 -28.12
CA MET A 30 0.88 -3.59 -27.94
C MET A 30 1.55 -3.26 -29.27
N ALA A 31 1.53 -4.18 -30.21
CA ALA A 31 2.14 -3.96 -31.52
C ALA A 31 1.39 -2.91 -32.36
N LYS A 32 0.12 -2.65 -32.04
CA LYS A 32 -0.75 -1.67 -32.71
C LYS A 32 -0.88 -0.35 -31.95
N ALA A 33 -0.49 -0.30 -30.68
CA ALA A 33 -0.63 0.88 -29.84
C ALA A 33 0.47 1.91 -30.17
N GLU A 34 0.09 3.15 -30.38
CA GLU A 34 1.02 4.27 -30.52
C GLU A 34 1.70 4.59 -29.18
N ASN A 35 1.00 4.32 -28.07
CA ASN A 35 1.48 4.51 -26.70
C ASN A 35 1.29 3.23 -25.89
N VAL A 36 2.38 2.72 -25.31
CA VAL A 36 2.36 1.50 -24.50
C VAL A 36 1.57 1.70 -23.20
N ASP A 37 1.50 2.93 -22.70
CA ASP A 37 0.76 3.25 -21.47
C ASP A 37 -0.75 3.02 -21.64
N ASP A 38 -1.32 3.23 -22.82
CA ASP A 38 -2.73 2.99 -23.12
C ASP A 38 -3.10 1.49 -22.94
N VAL A 39 -2.18 0.59 -23.29
CA VAL A 39 -2.38 -0.86 -23.11
C VAL A 39 -2.39 -1.23 -21.62
N PHE A 40 -1.62 -0.53 -20.79
CA PHE A 40 -1.62 -0.74 -19.34
C PHE A 40 -2.90 -0.21 -18.69
N GLU A 41 -3.44 0.90 -19.14
CA GLU A 41 -4.72 1.42 -18.64
C GLU A 41 -5.86 0.43 -18.91
N ASP A 42 -5.95 -0.10 -20.12
CA ASP A 42 -6.92 -1.14 -20.48
C ASP A 42 -6.76 -2.41 -19.61
N SER A 43 -5.53 -2.80 -19.28
CA SER A 43 -5.26 -4.00 -18.49
C SER A 43 -5.61 -3.86 -17.00
N THR A 44 -5.77 -2.64 -16.48
CA THR A 44 -6.16 -2.43 -15.07
C THR A 44 -7.57 -2.91 -14.73
N TYR A 45 -8.44 -3.05 -15.73
CA TYR A 45 -9.80 -3.61 -15.58
C TYR A 45 -9.83 -5.14 -15.60
N LEU A 46 -8.73 -5.81 -15.97
CA LEU A 46 -8.63 -7.26 -15.99
C LEU A 46 -8.69 -7.85 -14.57
N ASP A 47 -9.05 -9.13 -14.48
CA ASP A 47 -8.84 -9.86 -13.24
C ASP A 47 -7.36 -9.86 -12.83
N VAL A 48 -7.09 -10.06 -11.53
CA VAL A 48 -5.71 -9.97 -10.99
C VAL A 48 -4.76 -10.94 -11.71
N THR A 49 -5.23 -12.15 -12.02
CA THR A 49 -4.43 -13.16 -12.72
C THR A 49 -4.08 -12.72 -14.14
N ASP A 50 -5.03 -12.17 -14.87
CA ASP A 50 -4.83 -11.71 -16.24
C ASP A 50 -3.97 -10.44 -16.26
N TYR A 51 -4.12 -9.58 -15.26
CA TYR A 51 -3.25 -8.43 -15.08
C TYR A 51 -1.79 -8.85 -14.85
N ILE A 52 -1.53 -9.85 -13.98
CA ILE A 52 -0.18 -10.38 -13.76
C ILE A 52 0.41 -10.93 -15.05
N LYS A 53 -0.34 -11.75 -15.80
CA LYS A 53 0.10 -12.29 -17.09
C LYS A 53 0.43 -11.20 -18.10
N SER A 54 -0.42 -10.19 -18.19
CA SER A 54 -0.18 -9.00 -19.02
C SER A 54 1.13 -8.32 -18.66
N MET A 55 1.36 -8.08 -17.39
CA MET A 55 2.59 -7.45 -16.89
C MET A 55 3.85 -8.26 -17.23
N ILE A 56 3.78 -9.60 -17.14
CA ILE A 56 4.89 -10.48 -17.49
C ILE A 56 5.20 -10.40 -19.00
N VAL A 57 4.17 -10.42 -19.84
CA VAL A 57 4.35 -10.27 -21.30
C VAL A 57 5.03 -8.95 -21.62
N HIS A 58 4.56 -7.84 -21.04
CA HIS A 58 5.16 -6.52 -21.21
C HIS A 58 6.62 -6.48 -20.77
N PHE A 59 6.90 -7.02 -19.58
CA PHE A 59 8.27 -7.11 -19.06
C PHE A 59 9.20 -7.83 -20.04
N ASN A 60 8.79 -9.00 -20.53
CA ASN A 60 9.59 -9.80 -21.45
C ASN A 60 9.84 -9.09 -22.78
N VAL A 61 8.84 -8.39 -23.32
CA VAL A 61 8.99 -7.59 -24.55
C VAL A 61 9.98 -6.46 -24.34
N GLU A 62 9.86 -5.71 -23.25
CA GLU A 62 10.76 -4.59 -22.95
C GLU A 62 12.19 -5.06 -22.72
N VAL A 63 12.38 -6.15 -21.93
CA VAL A 63 13.70 -6.74 -21.71
C VAL A 63 14.35 -7.13 -23.04
N LYS A 64 13.60 -7.82 -23.92
CA LYS A 64 14.11 -8.23 -25.23
C LYS A 64 14.50 -7.04 -26.09
N ALA A 65 13.62 -6.04 -26.20
CA ALA A 65 13.87 -4.85 -27.00
C ALA A 65 15.08 -4.05 -26.50
N GLY A 66 15.17 -3.85 -25.18
CA GLY A 66 16.29 -3.10 -24.61
C GLY A 66 17.63 -3.83 -24.70
N LEU A 67 17.65 -5.16 -24.52
CA LEU A 67 18.86 -5.96 -24.71
C LEU A 67 19.35 -5.90 -26.17
N GLU A 68 18.44 -5.99 -27.13
CA GLU A 68 18.78 -5.87 -28.54
C GLU A 68 19.31 -4.45 -28.87
N LEU A 69 18.66 -3.42 -28.37
CA LEU A 69 19.15 -2.04 -28.53
C LEU A 69 20.55 -1.84 -27.95
N ILE A 70 20.81 -2.36 -26.74
CA ILE A 70 22.12 -2.27 -26.10
C ILE A 70 23.17 -3.04 -26.92
N ARG A 71 22.82 -4.22 -27.45
CA ARG A 71 23.68 -5.02 -28.30
C ARG A 71 24.07 -4.27 -29.58
N GLN A 72 23.10 -3.70 -30.26
CA GLN A 72 23.32 -2.92 -31.48
C GLN A 72 24.15 -1.66 -31.20
N TYR A 73 23.80 -0.93 -30.16
CA TYR A 73 24.58 0.24 -29.75
C TYR A 73 26.04 -0.09 -29.47
N ARG A 74 26.31 -1.18 -28.71
CA ARG A 74 27.69 -1.61 -28.43
C ARG A 74 28.47 -1.97 -29.70
N ALA A 75 27.82 -2.62 -30.67
CA ALA A 75 28.44 -2.96 -31.96
C ALA A 75 28.75 -1.71 -32.78
N LEU A 76 27.87 -0.71 -32.79
CA LEU A 76 28.01 0.52 -33.56
C LEU A 76 28.83 1.60 -32.86
N LYS A 77 28.99 1.50 -31.53
CA LYS A 77 29.67 2.50 -30.70
C LYS A 77 31.03 2.97 -31.27
N PRO A 78 31.95 2.08 -31.71
CA PRO A 78 33.23 2.52 -32.27
C PRO A 78 33.09 3.47 -33.47
N TYR A 79 32.02 3.35 -34.23
CA TYR A 79 31.78 4.17 -35.45
C TYR A 79 31.07 5.48 -35.12
N ILE A 80 30.12 5.47 -34.18
CA ILE A 80 29.29 6.64 -33.85
C ILE A 80 29.95 7.56 -32.82
N THR A 81 30.95 7.07 -32.08
CA THR A 81 31.71 7.86 -31.08
C THR A 81 33.07 8.33 -31.62
N CYS A 82 33.38 8.07 -32.91
CA CYS A 82 34.60 8.54 -33.52
C CYS A 82 34.58 10.08 -33.53
N SER A 83 35.62 10.68 -32.95
CA SER A 83 35.81 12.11 -32.99
C SER A 83 37.07 12.38 -33.76
N PHE A 84 36.99 13.32 -34.70
CA PHE A 84 38.18 13.80 -35.48
C PHE A 84 38.91 14.93 -34.74
N SER A 85 38.47 15.29 -33.54
CA SER A 85 39.10 16.32 -32.71
C SER A 85 40.12 15.71 -31.73
N ASP A 86 41.27 16.32 -31.64
CA ASP A 86 42.28 16.01 -30.64
C ASP A 86 41.95 16.61 -29.27
N ASN A 87 40.94 17.47 -29.22
CA ASN A 87 40.49 18.09 -27.98
C ASN A 87 39.77 17.09 -27.11
N HIS A 88 40.24 16.88 -25.90
CA HIS A 88 39.70 15.90 -24.97
C HIS A 88 38.24 16.18 -24.59
N TYR A 89 37.78 17.45 -24.60
CA TYR A 89 36.42 17.87 -24.30
C TYR A 89 35.45 17.64 -25.48
N GLU A 90 35.95 17.48 -26.70
CA GLU A 90 35.17 17.20 -27.89
C GLU A 90 35.12 15.71 -28.25
N LYS A 91 35.81 14.86 -27.45
CA LYS A 91 35.76 13.41 -27.61
C LYS A 91 34.43 12.87 -27.13
N GLY A 92 33.48 12.83 -27.98
CA GLY A 92 32.16 12.24 -27.71
C GLY A 92 31.31 12.14 -28.98
N GLY A 93 30.67 11.01 -29.16
CA GLY A 93 29.74 10.81 -30.26
C GLY A 93 28.52 11.71 -30.15
N ILE A 94 27.93 12.02 -31.29
CA ILE A 94 26.67 12.78 -31.40
C ILE A 94 25.53 12.00 -30.76
N LEU A 95 25.58 10.67 -30.84
CA LEU A 95 24.59 9.76 -30.23
C LEU A 95 25.20 8.99 -29.08
N ARG A 96 24.52 9.06 -27.93
CA ARG A 96 24.90 8.34 -26.72
C ARG A 96 23.70 7.63 -26.11
N LEU A 97 23.86 6.35 -25.78
CA LEU A 97 22.92 5.56 -25.00
C LEU A 97 23.46 5.41 -23.58
N THR A 98 22.70 5.87 -22.61
CA THR A 98 23.07 5.82 -21.17
C THR A 98 21.96 5.22 -20.34
N ASN A 99 22.29 4.60 -19.20
CA ASN A 99 21.31 4.25 -18.18
C ASN A 99 20.76 5.53 -17.52
N LYS A 100 19.57 5.44 -16.94
CA LYS A 100 18.88 6.58 -16.29
C LYS A 100 19.74 7.28 -15.23
N ASN A 101 20.56 6.52 -14.49
CA ASN A 101 21.42 7.00 -13.42
C ASN A 101 22.91 7.01 -13.82
N GLY A 102 23.23 6.73 -15.08
CA GLY A 102 24.60 6.61 -15.55
C GLY A 102 25.31 7.96 -15.61
N ASN A 103 26.50 8.03 -15.02
CA ASN A 103 27.42 9.14 -15.23
C ASN A 103 27.83 9.21 -16.70
N SER A 104 28.07 10.42 -17.20
CA SER A 104 28.25 10.70 -18.64
C SER A 104 29.40 9.97 -19.34
N TYR A 105 30.19 9.20 -18.62
CA TYR A 105 31.37 8.49 -19.12
C TYR A 105 31.21 6.98 -19.20
N ASP A 106 30.16 6.41 -18.56
CA ASP A 106 30.05 4.97 -18.44
C ASP A 106 29.33 4.33 -19.64
N GLN A 107 29.77 3.11 -19.92
CA GLN A 107 29.10 2.26 -20.88
C GLN A 107 27.75 1.84 -20.28
N ILE A 108 26.73 1.76 -21.13
CA ILE A 108 25.46 1.21 -20.70
C ILE A 108 25.64 -0.20 -20.16
N SER A 109 25.23 -0.41 -18.91
CA SER A 109 25.32 -1.69 -18.22
C SER A 109 24.03 -2.49 -18.44
N VAL A 110 24.17 -3.71 -18.96
CA VAL A 110 23.04 -4.65 -19.10
C VAL A 110 22.46 -4.99 -17.73
N ASN A 111 23.33 -5.19 -16.73
CA ASN A 111 22.87 -5.56 -15.39
C ASN A 111 22.04 -4.43 -14.74
N GLU A 112 22.46 -3.19 -14.90
CA GLU A 112 21.70 -2.03 -14.40
C GLU A 112 20.37 -1.89 -15.14
N TYR A 113 20.38 -2.03 -16.47
CA TYR A 113 19.15 -2.02 -17.26
C TYR A 113 18.16 -3.10 -16.79
N LEU A 114 18.63 -4.33 -16.56
CA LEU A 114 17.79 -5.42 -16.08
C LEU A 114 17.26 -5.16 -14.66
N LYS A 115 18.10 -4.64 -13.76
CA LYS A 115 17.69 -4.29 -12.41
C LYS A 115 16.65 -3.18 -12.40
N ASP A 116 16.87 -2.12 -13.15
CA ASP A 116 15.96 -0.98 -13.24
C ASP A 116 14.62 -1.40 -13.88
N THR A 117 14.68 -2.24 -14.93
CA THR A 117 13.47 -2.75 -15.58
C THR A 117 12.67 -3.64 -14.63
N ARG A 118 13.33 -4.60 -13.93
CA ARG A 118 12.64 -5.41 -12.91
C ARG A 118 11.98 -4.56 -11.85
N LEU A 119 12.72 -3.62 -11.29
CA LEU A 119 12.21 -2.74 -10.25
C LEU A 119 11.02 -1.90 -10.72
N LYS A 120 11.08 -1.42 -11.97
CA LYS A 120 9.96 -0.70 -12.58
C LYS A 120 8.68 -1.55 -12.61
N TYR A 121 8.79 -2.81 -13.05
CA TYR A 121 7.63 -3.71 -13.14
C TYR A 121 7.13 -4.16 -11.76
N TRP A 122 8.02 -4.44 -10.82
CA TRP A 122 7.64 -4.72 -9.44
C TRP A 122 6.88 -3.55 -8.81
N LYS A 123 7.37 -2.34 -8.96
CA LYS A 123 6.70 -1.13 -8.48
C LYS A 123 5.34 -0.93 -9.15
N LYS A 124 5.25 -1.11 -10.47
CA LYS A 124 3.99 -0.96 -11.21
C LYS A 124 2.97 -2.01 -10.78
N LEU A 125 3.36 -3.27 -10.66
CA LEU A 125 2.48 -4.36 -10.21
C LEU A 125 1.88 -4.04 -8.83
N PHE A 126 2.71 -3.72 -7.85
CA PHE A 126 2.26 -3.48 -6.48
C PHE A 126 1.76 -2.06 -6.20
N SER A 127 1.84 -1.15 -7.16
CA SER A 127 1.11 0.12 -7.11
C SER A 127 -0.36 -0.02 -7.51
N ASN A 128 -0.75 -1.16 -8.08
CA ASN A 128 -2.14 -1.40 -8.43
C ASN A 128 -3.01 -1.44 -7.16
N ARG A 129 -4.09 -0.66 -7.18
CA ARG A 129 -5.01 -0.52 -6.05
C ARG A 129 -5.57 -1.85 -5.56
N LYS A 130 -5.75 -2.83 -6.45
CA LYS A 130 -6.23 -4.18 -6.09
C LYS A 130 -5.36 -4.89 -5.03
N PHE A 131 -4.07 -4.56 -4.96
CA PHE A 131 -3.17 -5.12 -3.95
C PHE A 131 -3.10 -4.28 -2.67
N THR A 132 -3.35 -2.97 -2.75
CA THR A 132 -3.06 -2.04 -1.66
C THR A 132 -4.30 -1.47 -0.95
N GLU A 133 -5.48 -1.53 -1.56
CA GLU A 133 -6.68 -0.88 -1.03
C GLU A 133 -7.12 -1.38 0.36
N LYS A 134 -6.80 -2.65 0.68
CA LYS A 134 -7.14 -3.26 1.97
C LYS A 134 -6.07 -3.08 3.04
N LEU A 135 -4.93 -2.51 2.70
CA LEU A 135 -3.82 -2.29 3.61
C LEU A 135 -3.96 -0.95 4.32
N THR A 136 -3.62 -0.93 5.61
CA THR A 136 -3.46 0.32 6.36
C THR A 136 -2.33 1.17 5.78
N SER A 137 -2.30 2.46 6.10
CA SER A 137 -1.27 3.38 5.59
C SER A 137 0.15 2.90 5.92
N LYS A 138 0.36 2.40 7.14
CA LYS A 138 1.65 1.85 7.57
C LYS A 138 2.05 0.64 6.75
N LEU A 139 1.15 -0.33 6.59
CA LEU A 139 1.42 -1.52 5.76
C LEU A 139 1.70 -1.17 4.30
N GLN A 140 1.06 -0.12 3.76
CA GLN A 140 1.36 0.37 2.42
C GLN A 140 2.78 0.93 2.32
N ASP A 141 3.26 1.63 3.35
CA ASP A 141 4.62 2.19 3.37
C ASP A 141 5.66 1.08 3.50
N GLU A 142 5.47 0.12 4.42
CA GLU A 142 6.31 -1.08 4.55
C GLU A 142 6.39 -1.87 3.23
N TRP A 143 5.29 -1.95 2.51
CA TRP A 143 5.24 -2.56 1.19
C TRP A 143 6.04 -1.84 0.14
N ARG A 144 5.89 -0.52 0.05
CA ARG A 144 6.68 0.29 -0.90
C ARG A 144 8.17 0.12 -0.66
N GLU A 145 8.57 0.06 0.61
CA GLU A 145 9.95 -0.19 0.99
C GLU A 145 10.41 -1.58 0.54
N LYS A 146 9.65 -2.63 0.86
CA LYS A 146 9.96 -4.01 0.46
C LYS A 146 10.03 -4.16 -1.05
N VAL A 147 9.06 -3.63 -1.80
CA VAL A 147 9.08 -3.64 -3.27
C VAL A 147 10.33 -2.96 -3.81
N GLY A 148 10.84 -1.92 -3.14
CA GLY A 148 12.09 -1.27 -3.49
C GLY A 148 13.31 -2.19 -3.49
N THR A 149 13.27 -3.29 -2.73
CA THR A 149 14.37 -4.27 -2.65
C THR A 149 14.30 -5.38 -3.71
N LEU A 150 13.23 -5.46 -4.49
CA LEU A 150 12.99 -6.55 -5.45
C LEU A 150 13.75 -6.42 -6.78
N SER A 151 14.68 -5.47 -6.90
CA SER A 151 15.47 -5.27 -8.13
C SER A 151 16.28 -6.51 -8.56
N ASP A 152 16.67 -7.34 -7.61
CA ASP A 152 17.45 -8.57 -7.84
C ASP A 152 16.57 -9.82 -8.02
N TYR A 153 15.27 -9.69 -7.79
CA TYR A 153 14.30 -10.76 -8.04
C TYR A 153 13.80 -10.73 -9.48
N ASP A 154 13.82 -11.87 -10.16
CA ASP A 154 13.29 -11.99 -11.52
C ASP A 154 11.78 -11.78 -11.52
N PHE A 155 11.28 -11.04 -12.50
CA PHE A 155 9.86 -10.75 -12.65
C PHE A 155 9.16 -11.90 -13.39
N THR A 156 8.92 -13.02 -12.67
CA THR A 156 8.29 -14.24 -13.15
C THR A 156 7.01 -14.53 -12.39
N GLU A 157 6.11 -15.30 -12.97
CA GLU A 157 4.86 -15.71 -12.33
C GLU A 157 5.11 -16.37 -10.98
N PHE A 158 6.09 -17.29 -10.92
CA PHE A 158 6.46 -17.97 -9.68
C PHE A 158 6.90 -16.99 -8.58
N ASN A 159 7.81 -16.07 -8.91
CA ASN A 159 8.30 -15.08 -7.95
C ASN A 159 7.19 -14.10 -7.54
N ILE A 160 6.33 -13.70 -8.47
CA ILE A 160 5.18 -12.84 -8.19
C ILE A 160 4.23 -13.52 -7.19
N GLN A 161 3.87 -14.79 -7.45
CA GLN A 161 3.01 -15.56 -6.54
C GLN A 161 3.66 -15.76 -5.18
N THR A 162 4.95 -16.06 -5.14
CA THR A 162 5.71 -16.19 -3.88
C THR A 162 5.66 -14.89 -3.06
N VAL A 163 5.92 -13.76 -3.69
CA VAL A 163 5.84 -12.45 -3.03
C VAL A 163 4.41 -12.15 -2.56
N ILE A 164 3.38 -12.46 -3.34
CA ILE A 164 1.97 -12.28 -2.95
C ILE A 164 1.63 -13.15 -1.72
N VAL A 165 2.06 -14.41 -1.67
CA VAL A 165 1.82 -15.29 -0.52
C VAL A 165 2.53 -14.77 0.72
N GLU A 166 3.77 -14.35 0.58
CA GLU A 166 4.53 -13.72 1.67
C GLU A 166 3.86 -12.43 2.15
N MET A 167 3.37 -11.63 1.22
CA MET A 167 2.53 -10.48 1.49
C MET A 167 1.33 -10.83 2.36
N ASN A 168 0.53 -11.72 1.92
CA ASN A 168 -0.71 -12.05 2.60
C ASN A 168 -0.46 -12.54 4.05
N SER A 169 0.63 -13.25 4.28
CA SER A 169 1.00 -13.68 5.64
C SER A 169 1.41 -12.52 6.54
N GLN A 170 2.21 -11.57 6.01
CA GLN A 170 2.64 -10.38 6.74
C GLN A 170 1.50 -9.39 6.97
N VAL A 171 0.61 -9.26 5.99
CA VAL A 171 -0.59 -8.41 6.10
C VAL A 171 -1.47 -8.83 7.25
N LYS A 172 -1.69 -10.13 7.45
CA LYS A 172 -2.49 -10.61 8.57
C LYS A 172 -1.89 -10.17 9.90
N GLN A 173 -0.61 -10.42 10.12
CA GLN A 173 0.07 -10.01 11.36
C GLN A 173 0.08 -8.49 11.51
N GLY A 174 0.39 -7.77 10.43
CA GLY A 174 0.43 -6.31 10.46
C GLY A 174 -0.93 -5.68 10.76
N ILE A 175 -2.05 -6.23 10.24
CA ILE A 175 -3.39 -5.76 10.59
C ILE A 175 -3.71 -6.04 12.06
N GLU A 176 -3.29 -7.18 12.58
CA GLU A 176 -3.45 -7.50 14.00
C GLU A 176 -2.75 -6.47 14.89
N ASP A 177 -1.52 -6.10 14.56
CA ASP A 177 -0.76 -5.06 15.27
C ASP A 177 -1.41 -3.67 15.13
N GLU A 178 -1.94 -3.34 13.95
CA GLU A 178 -2.64 -2.08 13.70
C GLU A 178 -3.98 -1.99 14.45
N ILE A 179 -4.68 -3.10 14.65
CA ILE A 179 -5.88 -3.12 15.51
C ILE A 179 -5.52 -2.69 16.92
N ILE A 180 -4.41 -3.20 17.47
CA ILE A 180 -3.95 -2.83 18.80
C ILE A 180 -3.54 -1.36 18.86
N ALA A 181 -2.75 -0.90 17.90
CA ALA A 181 -2.33 0.49 17.81
C ALA A 181 -3.54 1.44 17.69
N MET A 182 -4.53 1.07 16.87
CA MET A 182 -5.77 1.83 16.73
C MET A 182 -6.60 1.83 18.01
N PHE A 183 -6.70 0.68 18.69
CA PHE A 183 -7.38 0.59 19.98
C PHE A 183 -6.73 1.54 21.01
N ASP A 184 -5.40 1.52 21.13
CA ASP A 184 -4.67 2.42 22.04
C ASP A 184 -4.91 3.89 21.68
N ARG A 185 -4.92 4.20 20.40
CA ARG A 185 -5.22 5.56 19.93
C ARG A 185 -6.64 6.00 20.24
N LEU A 186 -7.62 5.13 20.05
CA LEU A 186 -9.04 5.44 20.27
C LEU A 186 -9.45 5.43 21.73
N THR A 187 -8.67 4.77 22.61
CA THR A 187 -8.90 4.75 24.06
C THR A 187 -8.07 5.81 24.80
N ALA A 188 -7.10 6.43 24.15
CA ALA A 188 -6.24 7.44 24.76
C ALA A 188 -7.00 8.69 25.17
N GLU A 189 -6.50 9.34 26.22
CA GLU A 189 -6.89 10.69 26.58
C GLU A 189 -6.19 11.69 25.64
N HIS A 190 -6.94 12.62 25.09
CA HIS A 190 -6.42 13.68 24.23
C HIS A 190 -6.63 15.04 24.88
N SER A 191 -5.58 15.88 24.86
CA SER A 191 -5.63 17.26 25.27
C SER A 191 -5.29 18.18 24.11
N TYR A 192 -6.05 19.30 23.96
CA TYR A 192 -5.85 20.23 22.86
C TYR A 192 -4.53 21.01 22.99
N TYR A 193 -4.20 21.46 24.20
CA TYR A 193 -2.94 22.14 24.56
C TYR A 193 -2.49 21.62 25.91
N PRO A 194 -1.61 20.62 25.98
CA PRO A 194 -1.22 19.96 27.22
C PRO A 194 -0.63 20.94 28.28
N GLU A 195 0.02 22.00 27.81
CA GLU A 195 0.67 23.01 28.66
C GLU A 195 -0.30 23.91 29.43
N PHE A 196 -1.58 23.90 29.08
CA PHE A 196 -2.58 24.73 29.76
C PHE A 196 -3.57 23.87 30.54
N SER A 197 -3.62 24.03 31.85
CA SER A 197 -4.47 23.24 32.78
C SER A 197 -5.98 23.33 32.53
N LYS A 198 -6.44 24.34 31.79
CA LYS A 198 -7.86 24.54 31.44
C LYS A 198 -8.25 23.98 30.10
N ASN A 199 -7.36 23.25 29.44
CA ASN A 199 -7.63 22.70 28.11
C ASN A 199 -8.69 21.60 28.15
N ARG A 200 -9.35 21.43 27.00
CA ARG A 200 -10.31 20.36 26.82
C ARG A 200 -9.59 19.05 26.72
N HIS A 201 -10.06 18.10 27.50
CA HIS A 201 -9.65 16.70 27.43
C HIS A 201 -10.72 15.90 26.71
N TYR A 202 -10.29 14.99 25.84
CA TYR A 202 -11.16 14.08 25.14
C TYR A 202 -10.89 12.67 25.64
N TYR A 203 -11.94 11.98 26.07
CA TYR A 203 -11.86 10.60 26.51
C TYR A 203 -12.65 9.72 25.57
N ASN A 204 -11.99 8.77 24.97
CA ASN A 204 -12.58 7.86 24.01
C ASN A 204 -12.92 6.51 24.66
N GLY A 205 -13.98 6.49 25.44
CA GLY A 205 -14.56 5.24 25.92
C GLY A 205 -14.28 4.90 27.37
N TRP A 206 -13.04 4.70 27.80
CA TRP A 206 -12.74 4.12 29.10
C TRP A 206 -13.16 4.99 30.32
N LYS A 207 -13.20 6.29 30.20
CA LYS A 207 -13.69 7.16 31.28
C LYS A 207 -15.18 6.99 31.53
N THR A 208 -15.93 6.71 30.47
CA THR A 208 -17.37 6.44 30.52
C THR A 208 -17.67 4.94 30.64
N ASN A 209 -16.65 4.10 30.49
CA ASN A 209 -16.76 2.66 30.48
C ASN A 209 -15.62 2.06 31.30
N LYS A 210 -15.96 1.51 32.48
CA LYS A 210 -15.01 0.91 33.42
C LYS A 210 -14.16 -0.24 32.83
N ALA A 211 -14.59 -0.80 31.74
CA ALA A 211 -13.97 -1.96 31.11
C ALA A 211 -12.96 -1.61 29.99
N HIS A 212 -12.38 -0.41 29.99
CA HIS A 212 -11.36 -0.02 29.00
C HIS A 212 -11.73 -0.40 27.56
N LYS A 213 -12.92 -0.04 27.12
CA LYS A 213 -13.40 -0.29 25.75
C LYS A 213 -13.78 1.03 25.06
N ILE A 214 -13.77 1.04 23.73
CA ILE A 214 -14.38 2.14 22.98
C ILE A 214 -15.91 1.96 22.99
N GLY A 215 -16.61 3.09 23.07
CA GLY A 215 -18.05 3.14 22.89
C GLY A 215 -18.43 3.41 21.42
N ASN A 216 -19.75 3.55 21.18
CA ASN A 216 -20.27 3.90 19.85
C ASN A 216 -19.75 5.21 19.29
N LYS A 217 -19.28 6.12 20.13
CA LYS A 217 -18.78 7.42 19.74
C LYS A 217 -17.33 7.59 20.19
N VAL A 218 -16.47 7.94 19.25
CA VAL A 218 -15.08 8.34 19.52
C VAL A 218 -14.82 9.74 19.00
N ILE A 219 -13.87 10.43 19.61
CA ILE A 219 -13.42 11.77 19.23
C ILE A 219 -11.95 11.67 18.89
N ILE A 220 -11.60 12.09 17.67
CA ILE A 220 -10.23 12.05 17.17
C ILE A 220 -9.76 13.48 17.01
N PRO A 221 -8.62 13.87 17.62
CA PRO A 221 -7.98 15.15 17.31
C PRO A 221 -7.51 15.14 15.85
N CYS A 222 -7.95 16.10 15.10
CA CYS A 222 -7.56 16.31 13.71
C CYS A 222 -7.31 17.81 13.53
N TYR A 223 -6.20 18.28 14.08
CA TYR A 223 -5.77 19.66 13.92
C TYR A 223 -5.57 19.96 12.42
N ASP A 224 -5.86 21.20 12.02
CA ASP A 224 -5.76 21.66 10.63
C ASP A 224 -6.73 20.98 9.61
N VAL A 225 -7.81 20.33 10.06
CA VAL A 225 -8.87 19.85 9.14
C VAL A 225 -9.55 21.05 8.44
N PHE A 226 -9.58 22.19 9.09
CA PHE A 226 -10.03 23.46 8.49
C PHE A 226 -8.85 24.42 8.37
N CYS A 227 -8.79 25.14 7.25
CA CYS A 227 -7.79 26.17 7.07
C CYS A 227 -8.08 27.37 7.98
N ASP A 228 -7.11 27.79 8.77
CA ASP A 228 -7.27 28.91 9.70
C ASP A 228 -7.61 30.24 8.98
N TRP A 229 -7.14 30.39 7.73
CA TRP A 229 -7.33 31.60 6.94
C TRP A 229 -8.66 31.65 6.18
N SER A 230 -9.04 30.55 5.53
CA SER A 230 -10.24 30.51 4.70
C SER A 230 -11.41 29.81 5.38
N GLY A 231 -11.17 29.05 6.46
CA GLY A 231 -12.14 28.17 7.08
C GLY A 231 -12.53 26.99 6.20
N GLU A 232 -11.83 26.82 5.06
CA GLU A 232 -12.09 25.72 4.14
C GLU A 232 -11.59 24.39 4.70
N PRO A 233 -12.34 23.30 4.45
CA PRO A 233 -11.96 21.98 4.92
C PRO A 233 -10.68 21.48 4.24
N ARG A 234 -9.70 21.05 5.04
CA ARG A 234 -8.51 20.33 4.60
C ARG A 234 -8.65 18.86 4.94
N ALA A 235 -9.58 18.24 4.30
CA ALA A 235 -9.98 16.87 4.62
C ALA A 235 -8.83 15.86 4.56
N TYR A 236 -7.79 16.07 3.76
CA TYR A 236 -6.68 15.14 3.58
C TYR A 236 -5.93 14.79 4.89
N LYS A 237 -5.93 15.68 5.89
CA LYS A 237 -5.26 15.40 7.18
C LYS A 237 -5.97 14.36 8.04
N ALA A 238 -7.29 14.23 7.90
CA ALA A 238 -8.05 13.18 8.54
C ALA A 238 -8.05 11.87 7.73
N ARG A 239 -7.67 11.93 6.47
CA ARG A 239 -7.81 10.84 5.51
C ARG A 239 -7.20 9.53 6.01
N ASN A 240 -5.92 9.53 6.31
CA ASN A 240 -5.20 8.30 6.68
C ASN A 240 -5.85 7.60 7.88
N VAL A 241 -6.23 8.38 8.89
CA VAL A 241 -6.85 7.82 10.10
C VAL A 241 -8.21 7.19 9.80
N LEU A 242 -9.02 7.87 9.01
CA LEU A 242 -10.37 7.41 8.68
C LEU A 242 -10.33 6.20 7.73
N GLU A 243 -9.42 6.22 6.76
CA GLU A 243 -9.18 5.08 5.90
C GLU A 243 -8.64 3.87 6.67
N ASP A 244 -7.75 4.06 7.64
CA ASP A 244 -7.22 2.98 8.48
C ASP A 244 -8.32 2.38 9.38
N ILE A 245 -9.18 3.21 9.96
CA ILE A 245 -10.37 2.74 10.69
C ILE A 245 -11.27 1.90 9.77
N GLU A 246 -11.55 2.40 8.57
CA GLU A 246 -12.38 1.68 7.60
C GLU A 246 -11.78 0.32 7.23
N ARG A 247 -10.47 0.24 7.01
CA ARG A 247 -9.75 -1.00 6.68
C ARG A 247 -9.78 -2.01 7.83
N ILE A 248 -9.54 -1.54 9.06
CA ILE A 248 -9.60 -2.38 10.26
C ILE A 248 -11.02 -2.94 10.46
N PHE A 249 -12.05 -2.09 10.36
CA PHE A 249 -13.42 -2.54 10.51
C PHE A 249 -13.85 -3.47 9.35
N ASN A 250 -13.39 -3.23 8.12
CA ASN A 250 -13.59 -4.17 7.02
C ASN A 250 -12.92 -5.53 7.26
N PHE A 251 -11.72 -5.55 7.82
CA PHE A 251 -11.07 -6.80 8.20
C PHE A 251 -11.87 -7.56 9.26
N LEU A 252 -12.36 -6.88 10.30
CA LEU A 252 -13.21 -7.46 11.34
C LEU A 252 -14.58 -7.93 10.81
N ASP A 253 -15.08 -7.30 9.75
CA ASP A 253 -16.29 -7.68 9.03
C ASP A 253 -16.06 -8.82 8.02
N GLY A 254 -14.89 -9.47 8.06
CA GLY A 254 -14.51 -10.58 7.18
C GLY A 254 -14.05 -10.14 5.79
N GLY A 255 -13.70 -8.89 5.60
CA GLY A 255 -13.19 -8.35 4.34
C GLY A 255 -14.22 -8.31 3.20
N MET A 256 -15.52 -8.33 3.53
CA MET A 256 -16.61 -8.46 2.57
C MET A 256 -16.84 -7.23 1.69
N THR A 257 -16.34 -6.06 2.11
CA THR A 257 -16.46 -4.84 1.30
C THR A 257 -15.39 -4.82 0.23
N ARG A 258 -15.82 -4.82 -1.02
CA ARG A 258 -14.90 -4.80 -2.18
C ARG A 258 -14.23 -3.44 -2.35
N GLU A 259 -14.97 -2.36 -2.12
CA GLU A 259 -14.47 -1.00 -2.28
C GLU A 259 -14.58 -0.25 -0.95
N LEU A 260 -13.44 0.22 -0.48
CA LEU A 260 -13.34 1.11 0.67
C LEU A 260 -13.31 2.55 0.14
N ASN A 261 -14.38 3.31 0.38
CA ASN A 261 -14.59 4.59 -0.27
C ASN A 261 -15.07 5.72 0.65
N SER A 262 -15.00 5.53 1.98
CA SER A 262 -15.43 6.56 2.94
C SER A 262 -14.80 7.91 2.68
N TRP A 263 -13.54 7.93 2.24
CA TRP A 263 -12.85 9.17 1.91
C TRP A 263 -13.49 9.91 0.72
N ASN A 264 -13.92 9.21 -0.32
CA ASN A 264 -14.56 9.81 -1.48
C ASN A 264 -15.89 10.47 -1.08
N PHE A 265 -16.64 9.84 -0.19
CA PHE A 265 -17.87 10.43 0.37
C PHE A 265 -17.59 11.67 1.19
N ILE A 266 -16.56 11.65 2.02
CA ILE A 266 -16.15 12.78 2.84
C ILE A 266 -15.70 13.94 1.95
N ASP A 267 -14.83 13.71 0.97
CA ASP A 267 -14.33 14.71 0.05
C ASP A 267 -15.47 15.33 -0.77
N TYR A 268 -16.39 14.52 -1.28
CA TYR A 268 -17.58 14.99 -1.98
C TYR A 268 -18.46 15.90 -1.11
N ASN A 269 -18.75 15.48 0.12
CA ASN A 269 -19.56 16.26 1.05
C ASN A 269 -18.85 17.58 1.42
N PHE A 270 -17.54 17.56 1.64
CA PHE A 270 -16.79 18.76 1.93
C PHE A 270 -16.83 19.77 0.79
N LYS A 271 -16.67 19.34 -0.45
CA LYS A 271 -16.80 20.19 -1.64
C LYS A 271 -18.18 20.85 -1.74
N ASN A 272 -19.21 20.21 -1.17
CA ASN A 272 -20.58 20.74 -1.09
C ASN A 272 -20.88 21.48 0.23
N GLY A 273 -19.87 21.78 1.05
CA GLY A 273 -20.01 22.51 2.31
C GLY A 273 -20.61 21.71 3.47
N VAL A 274 -20.78 20.37 3.30
CA VAL A 274 -21.33 19.50 4.33
C VAL A 274 -20.20 18.91 5.16
N THR A 275 -20.19 19.22 6.46
CA THR A 275 -19.12 18.78 7.39
C THR A 275 -19.67 17.96 8.56
N LYS A 276 -21.00 17.73 8.63
CA LYS A 276 -21.64 17.03 9.74
C LYS A 276 -22.41 15.81 9.25
N ASN A 277 -22.39 14.77 10.07
CA ASN A 277 -23.13 13.52 9.85
C ASN A 277 -22.91 12.91 8.46
N ILE A 278 -21.69 12.96 7.98
CA ILE A 278 -21.31 12.34 6.71
C ILE A 278 -21.36 10.83 6.90
N GLU A 279 -22.23 10.17 6.18
CA GLU A 279 -22.44 8.73 6.28
C GLU A 279 -21.34 7.97 5.51
N CYS A 280 -20.64 7.12 6.22
CA CYS A 280 -19.69 6.16 5.69
C CYS A 280 -20.17 4.75 6.03
N LYS A 281 -19.54 3.71 5.49
CA LYS A 281 -20.00 2.34 5.71
C LYS A 281 -20.05 1.93 7.18
N TYR A 282 -19.01 2.23 7.95
CA TYR A 282 -18.86 1.76 9.33
C TYR A 282 -19.11 2.85 10.38
N PHE A 283 -19.17 4.11 9.96
CA PHE A 283 -19.34 5.24 10.87
C PHE A 283 -19.99 6.45 10.19
N LYS A 284 -20.53 7.35 11.00
CA LYS A 284 -20.90 8.70 10.60
C LYS A 284 -19.84 9.68 11.13
N ALA A 285 -19.29 10.52 10.27
CA ALA A 285 -18.25 11.48 10.62
C ALA A 285 -18.83 12.90 10.74
N THR A 286 -18.43 13.61 11.80
CA THR A 286 -18.74 15.04 11.98
C THR A 286 -17.45 15.77 12.29
N PHE A 287 -17.14 16.75 11.46
CA PHE A 287 -15.93 17.57 11.58
C PHE A 287 -16.24 18.91 12.26
N TYR A 288 -15.42 19.26 13.22
CA TYR A 288 -15.56 20.50 13.96
C TYR A 288 -14.39 21.44 13.70
N LYS A 289 -14.67 22.74 13.54
CA LYS A 289 -13.66 23.79 13.32
C LYS A 289 -12.60 23.87 14.42
N LYS A 290 -12.89 23.29 15.61
CA LYS A 290 -11.96 23.20 16.73
C LYS A 290 -10.88 22.14 16.58
N GLY A 291 -10.77 21.48 15.41
CA GLY A 291 -9.77 20.46 15.14
C GLY A 291 -10.11 19.10 15.71
N THR A 292 -11.38 18.70 15.70
CA THR A 292 -11.79 17.35 16.09
C THR A 292 -12.74 16.73 15.07
N VAL A 293 -12.65 15.41 14.93
CA VAL A 293 -13.61 14.61 14.21
C VAL A 293 -14.32 13.69 15.19
N HIS A 294 -15.65 13.74 15.19
CA HIS A 294 -16.48 12.83 15.96
C HIS A 294 -16.97 11.72 15.05
N LEU A 295 -16.65 10.50 15.41
CA LEU A 295 -17.13 9.31 14.72
C LEU A 295 -18.21 8.64 15.57
N VAL A 296 -19.34 8.33 14.94
CA VAL A 296 -20.39 7.51 15.53
C VAL A 296 -20.47 6.23 14.71
N PHE A 297 -20.05 5.13 15.30
CA PHE A 297 -20.05 3.83 14.62
C PHE A 297 -21.47 3.34 14.39
N THR A 298 -21.71 2.72 13.23
CA THR A 298 -23.02 2.23 12.81
C THR A 298 -23.24 0.75 13.12
N CYS A 299 -22.19 0.02 13.42
CA CYS A 299 -22.18 -1.43 13.62
C CYS A 299 -21.70 -1.80 15.04
N PRO A 300 -22.58 -1.86 16.04
CA PRO A 300 -22.18 -2.17 17.42
C PRO A 300 -21.45 -3.51 17.57
N GLU A 301 -21.84 -4.52 16.80
CA GLU A 301 -21.20 -5.84 16.82
C GLU A 301 -19.72 -5.80 16.41
N LEU A 302 -19.37 -4.92 15.48
CA LEU A 302 -17.97 -4.75 15.07
C LEU A 302 -17.15 -4.03 16.13
N ILE A 303 -17.78 -3.11 16.88
CA ILE A 303 -17.13 -2.47 18.04
C ILE A 303 -16.86 -3.51 19.12
N ASP A 304 -17.80 -4.38 19.41
CA ASP A 304 -17.60 -5.46 20.38
C ASP A 304 -16.49 -6.41 19.93
N ARG A 305 -16.45 -6.80 18.67
CA ARG A 305 -15.33 -7.60 18.11
C ARG A 305 -14.00 -6.88 18.24
N PHE A 306 -13.95 -5.59 17.92
CA PHE A 306 -12.75 -4.78 18.06
C PHE A 306 -12.26 -4.71 19.50
N ASN A 307 -13.17 -4.44 20.44
CA ASN A 307 -12.86 -4.39 21.88
C ASN A 307 -12.38 -5.75 22.40
N ILE A 308 -13.08 -6.83 22.06
CA ILE A 308 -12.74 -8.20 22.50
C ILE A 308 -11.36 -8.57 21.93
N TYR A 309 -11.12 -8.33 20.65
CA TYR A 309 -9.85 -8.62 20.01
C TYR A 309 -8.69 -7.91 20.71
N ALA A 310 -8.81 -6.60 20.92
CA ALA A 310 -7.78 -5.82 21.59
C ALA A 310 -7.56 -6.27 23.04
N ALA A 311 -8.64 -6.54 23.78
CA ALA A 311 -8.56 -7.01 25.17
C ALA A 311 -7.91 -8.39 25.28
N GLN A 312 -8.15 -9.29 24.32
CA GLN A 312 -7.50 -10.61 24.26
C GLN A 312 -6.00 -10.46 24.00
N GLN A 313 -5.60 -9.63 23.04
CA GLN A 313 -4.18 -9.39 22.74
C GLN A 313 -3.44 -8.71 23.90
N LYS A 314 -4.11 -7.83 24.62
CA LYS A 314 -3.57 -7.20 25.84
C LYS A 314 -3.63 -8.10 27.08
N GLN A 315 -4.09 -9.33 26.94
CA GLN A 315 -4.27 -10.29 28.04
C GLN A 315 -5.26 -9.83 29.14
N TRP A 316 -6.16 -8.94 28.81
CA TRP A 316 -7.25 -8.50 29.67
C TRP A 316 -8.46 -9.44 29.64
N LEU A 317 -8.57 -10.22 28.56
CA LEU A 317 -9.55 -11.27 28.37
C LEU A 317 -8.87 -12.56 27.91
N PRO A 318 -9.37 -13.72 28.35
CA PRO A 318 -8.82 -14.99 27.87
C PRO A 318 -9.15 -15.22 26.38
N PRO A 319 -8.30 -15.95 25.63
CA PRO A 319 -8.54 -16.25 24.20
C PRO A 319 -9.84 -16.99 23.92
N SER A 320 -10.39 -17.67 24.95
CA SER A 320 -11.65 -18.40 24.90
C SER A 320 -12.89 -17.51 25.00
N TYR A 321 -12.73 -16.24 25.43
CA TYR A 321 -13.84 -15.31 25.60
C TYR A 321 -14.54 -15.06 24.24
N GLY A 322 -15.86 -15.15 24.26
CA GLY A 322 -16.69 -15.07 23.04
C GLY A 322 -16.77 -16.38 22.22
N ARG A 323 -15.96 -17.40 22.56
CA ARG A 323 -16.02 -18.74 21.94
C ARG A 323 -16.61 -19.79 22.87
N LYS A 324 -16.35 -19.68 24.17
CA LYS A 324 -16.91 -20.52 25.21
C LYS A 324 -17.94 -19.72 26.03
N THR A 325 -18.93 -20.40 26.55
CA THR A 325 -19.80 -19.78 27.54
C THR A 325 -19.05 -19.60 28.87
N TYR A 326 -19.41 -18.61 29.67
CA TYR A 326 -18.76 -18.37 30.97
C TYR A 326 -18.73 -19.64 31.83
N LYS A 327 -19.77 -20.50 31.76
CA LYS A 327 -19.84 -21.75 32.53
C LYS A 327 -18.76 -22.74 32.11
N ASP A 328 -18.38 -22.78 30.87
CA ASP A 328 -17.42 -23.71 30.27
C ASP A 328 -15.97 -23.22 30.38
N MET A 329 -15.76 -22.04 30.94
CA MET A 329 -14.43 -21.47 31.20
C MET A 329 -13.78 -22.08 32.45
N SER A 330 -12.45 -22.16 32.46
CA SER A 330 -11.69 -22.54 33.65
C SER A 330 -11.83 -21.49 34.75
N ASN A 331 -11.48 -21.84 35.97
CA ASN A 331 -11.52 -20.88 37.08
C ASN A 331 -10.57 -19.70 36.87
N GLU A 332 -9.42 -19.94 36.25
CA GLU A 332 -8.44 -18.91 35.89
C GLU A 332 -9.01 -17.96 34.78
N GLU A 333 -9.63 -18.52 33.74
CA GLU A 333 -10.32 -17.75 32.72
C GLU A 333 -11.45 -16.90 33.31
N LYS A 334 -12.27 -17.47 34.23
CA LYS A 334 -13.33 -16.75 34.94
C LYS A 334 -12.81 -15.59 35.76
N ALA A 335 -11.71 -15.80 36.50
CA ALA A 335 -11.10 -14.75 37.31
C ALA A 335 -10.64 -13.58 36.48
N VAL A 336 -10.07 -13.83 35.26
CA VAL A 336 -9.67 -12.80 34.30
C VAL A 336 -10.88 -12.04 33.78
N VAL A 337 -11.95 -12.75 33.39
CA VAL A 337 -13.20 -12.13 32.91
C VAL A 337 -13.84 -11.26 33.99
N ASP A 338 -13.90 -11.75 35.21
CA ASP A 338 -14.49 -11.03 36.35
C ASP A 338 -13.69 -9.77 36.67
N SER A 339 -12.35 -9.84 36.62
CA SER A 339 -11.50 -8.68 36.82
C SER A 339 -11.65 -7.62 35.71
N PHE A 340 -11.93 -8.03 34.47
CA PHE A 340 -12.15 -7.15 33.34
C PHE A 340 -13.51 -6.46 33.41
N GLN A 341 -14.54 -7.15 33.91
CA GLN A 341 -15.89 -6.62 34.02
C GLN A 341 -16.10 -5.80 35.31
N GLY A 342 -15.24 -6.01 36.30
CA GLY A 342 -15.25 -5.37 37.61
C GLY A 342 -15.26 -3.92 37.64
#